data_3e035ce1975f23d0be10f2cd76b556ed
#
_entry.id   3e035ce1975f23d0be10f2cd76b556ed
#
_cell.length_a   1.000
_cell.length_b   1.000
_cell.length_c   1.000
_cell.angle_alpha   90.00
_cell.angle_beta   90.00
_cell.angle_gamma   90.00
#
_symmetry.space_group_name_H-M   'P 1'
#
loop_
_entity.id
_entity.type
_entity.pdbx_description
1 polymer ?
#
loop_
_entity_poly.entity_id
_entity_poly.type
_entity_poly.pdbx_seq_one_letter_code
_entity_poly.pdbx_strand_id
1 'polypeptide(L)'
;MTLLLAIIYMAFISLGLPDAMLGSAWPRMHGELGAPVAYAGIISMIISIGTVISSLLSDRLTRRWGTGLVTACSVGLTAAALVGFSAAPSFGVLCVLAVPYGLGAGAVDAALNNYAALYFKASHMSWLHCCWGIGASIGPYIMGLCLTGGWSWNSGYRMVGALQAVLTAVLFSTLFLWKERNLEEGKHLQSGRCLTAKQLLGIPGVKAQMATFFCYCALEQTAGLWASSYLVMYRGLSEETAAKWASLFYLGITAGRFLSGFLAMKLNDRQMVRLGEAAGTVGVLMVLLPLGTRAASAGLIIIGLGCAPVYPSLMHGTPRNFGWDLSQAIVGLQMAFAYLGNTLAPPIFGFLAQSAGIVWYPVYLFAILAAMTVSSERLNRMTANS
;
A
#
# COMPACT_ATOMS: atom_id res chain seq x y z
N MET A 1 18.20 -19.13 -4.08
CA MET A 1 17.72 -18.01 -3.22
C MET A 1 17.71 -16.66 -3.97
N THR A 2 18.74 -16.30 -4.68
CA THR A 2 18.89 -15.02 -5.39
C THR A 2 17.82 -14.80 -6.49
N LEU A 3 17.55 -15.84 -7.31
CA LEU A 3 16.58 -15.73 -8.40
C LEU A 3 15.13 -15.51 -7.91
N LEU A 4 14.66 -16.29 -6.90
CA LEU A 4 13.33 -16.13 -6.34
C LEU A 4 13.16 -14.73 -5.70
N LEU A 5 14.20 -14.24 -5.00
CA LEU A 5 14.18 -12.89 -4.44
C LEU A 5 14.04 -11.83 -5.54
N ALA A 6 14.79 -11.96 -6.64
CA ALA A 6 14.68 -11.05 -7.79
C ALA A 6 13.27 -11.08 -8.41
N ILE A 7 12.65 -12.26 -8.54
CA ILE A 7 11.27 -12.41 -9.03
C ILE A 7 10.29 -11.71 -8.09
N ILE A 8 10.48 -11.81 -6.77
CA ILE A 8 9.63 -11.14 -5.79
C ILE A 8 9.80 -9.61 -5.88
N TYR A 9 11.02 -9.09 -6.07
CA TYR A 9 11.24 -7.67 -6.34
C TYR A 9 10.49 -7.20 -7.59
N MET A 10 10.55 -7.97 -8.68
CA MET A 10 9.80 -7.68 -9.91
C MET A 10 8.28 -7.72 -9.68
N ALA A 11 7.80 -8.65 -8.86
CA ALA A 11 6.39 -8.73 -8.48
C ALA A 11 5.94 -7.49 -7.70
N PHE A 12 6.75 -6.95 -6.78
CA PHE A 12 6.45 -5.70 -6.08
C PHE A 12 6.43 -4.48 -7.01
N ILE A 13 7.36 -4.39 -7.98
CA ILE A 13 7.29 -3.35 -9.04
C ILE A 13 5.98 -3.48 -9.81
N SER A 14 5.63 -4.71 -10.19
CA SER A 14 4.40 -5.00 -10.94
C SER A 14 3.13 -4.64 -10.15
N LEU A 15 3.12 -4.83 -8.83
CA LEU A 15 2.00 -4.42 -7.98
C LEU A 15 1.81 -2.90 -7.99
N GLY A 16 2.90 -2.14 -7.95
CA GLY A 16 2.82 -0.67 -7.98
C GLY A 16 2.39 -0.09 -9.33
N LEU A 17 2.75 -0.74 -10.45
CA LEU A 17 2.51 -0.21 -11.80
C LEU A 17 1.07 0.30 -12.02
N PRO A 18 0.01 -0.45 -11.70
CA PRO A 18 -1.35 -0.01 -12.00
C PRO A 18 -2.00 0.89 -10.94
N ASP A 19 -1.41 1.01 -9.75
CA ASP A 19 -2.06 1.67 -8.60
C ASP A 19 -2.42 3.15 -8.85
N ALA A 20 -1.59 3.89 -9.57
CA ALA A 20 -1.85 5.30 -9.88
C ALA A 20 -2.30 5.54 -11.33
N MET A 21 -2.49 4.49 -12.13
CA MET A 21 -2.87 4.63 -13.55
C MET A 21 -4.27 5.19 -13.74
N LEU A 22 -5.23 4.78 -12.91
CA LEU A 22 -6.60 5.28 -13.02
C LEU A 22 -6.64 6.81 -12.88
N GLY A 23 -5.97 7.35 -11.87
CA GLY A 23 -5.88 8.79 -11.67
C GLY A 23 -5.26 9.53 -12.84
N SER A 24 -4.24 8.97 -13.47
CA SER A 24 -3.54 9.56 -14.60
C SER A 24 -4.34 9.50 -15.89
N ALA A 25 -5.12 8.44 -16.10
CA ALA A 25 -5.91 8.21 -17.31
C ALA A 25 -7.30 8.87 -17.25
N TRP A 26 -7.86 9.02 -16.05
CA TRP A 26 -9.25 9.41 -15.83
C TRP A 26 -9.64 10.76 -16.45
N PRO A 27 -8.81 11.82 -16.43
CA PRO A 27 -9.13 13.08 -17.09
C PRO A 27 -9.50 12.93 -18.59
N ARG A 28 -8.94 11.91 -19.26
CA ARG A 28 -9.26 11.57 -20.65
C ARG A 28 -10.39 10.55 -20.75
N MET A 29 -10.32 9.49 -19.91
CA MET A 29 -11.27 8.37 -19.93
C MET A 29 -12.71 8.80 -19.69
N HIS A 30 -12.96 9.67 -18.69
CA HIS A 30 -14.31 10.03 -18.29
C HIS A 30 -15.09 10.69 -19.43
N GLY A 31 -14.42 11.55 -20.22
CA GLY A 31 -15.04 12.22 -21.37
C GLY A 31 -15.36 11.24 -22.50
N GLU A 32 -14.43 10.33 -22.83
CA GLU A 32 -14.63 9.31 -23.88
C GLU A 32 -15.70 8.27 -23.50
N LEU A 33 -15.84 7.96 -22.21
CA LEU A 33 -16.85 7.01 -21.70
C LEU A 33 -18.20 7.67 -21.34
N GLY A 34 -18.31 8.99 -21.51
CA GLY A 34 -19.52 9.74 -21.12
C GLY A 34 -19.83 9.66 -19.61
N ALA A 35 -18.81 9.47 -18.76
CA ALA A 35 -18.96 9.28 -17.34
C ALA A 35 -18.64 10.57 -16.56
N PRO A 36 -19.38 10.89 -15.46
CA PRO A 36 -19.02 11.98 -14.57
C PRO A 36 -17.62 11.81 -13.96
N VAL A 37 -16.90 12.92 -13.72
CA VAL A 37 -15.54 12.89 -13.14
C VAL A 37 -15.50 12.10 -11.81
N ALA A 38 -16.54 12.23 -10.97
CA ALA A 38 -16.64 11.54 -9.70
C ALA A 38 -16.65 9.99 -9.80
N TYR A 39 -16.94 9.43 -10.96
CA TYR A 39 -17.08 7.99 -11.16
C TYR A 39 -15.73 7.22 -11.05
N ALA A 40 -14.58 7.89 -11.12
CA ALA A 40 -13.30 7.28 -10.76
C ALA A 40 -13.33 6.67 -9.35
N GLY A 41 -14.00 7.37 -8.41
CA GLY A 41 -14.15 6.90 -7.04
C GLY A 41 -14.92 5.58 -6.94
N ILE A 42 -15.88 5.32 -7.83
CA ILE A 42 -16.64 4.06 -7.86
C ILE A 42 -15.71 2.90 -8.24
N ILE A 43 -14.91 3.06 -9.30
CA ILE A 43 -13.95 2.05 -9.72
C ILE A 43 -12.94 1.77 -8.58
N SER A 44 -12.37 2.82 -8.00
CA SER A 44 -11.42 2.69 -6.88
C SER A 44 -12.05 1.99 -5.67
N MET A 45 -13.31 2.28 -5.36
CA MET A 45 -14.03 1.63 -4.26
C MET A 45 -14.29 0.15 -4.54
N ILE A 46 -14.67 -0.23 -5.77
CA ILE A 46 -14.84 -1.64 -6.16
C ILE A 46 -13.51 -2.40 -6.03
N ILE A 47 -12.41 -1.81 -6.52
CA ILE A 47 -11.07 -2.37 -6.38
C ILE A 47 -10.73 -2.56 -4.90
N SER A 48 -10.89 -1.53 -4.08
CA SER A 48 -10.58 -1.58 -2.63
C SER A 48 -11.39 -2.65 -1.89
N ILE A 49 -12.69 -2.78 -2.17
CA ILE A 49 -13.53 -3.82 -1.59
C ILE A 49 -13.04 -5.21 -2.00
N GLY A 50 -12.75 -5.41 -3.29
CA GLY A 50 -12.19 -6.67 -3.80
C GLY A 50 -10.86 -7.01 -3.13
N THR A 51 -9.98 -6.01 -2.96
CA THR A 51 -8.69 -6.16 -2.29
C THR A 51 -8.84 -6.55 -0.82
N VAL A 52 -9.74 -5.91 -0.08
CA VAL A 52 -10.04 -6.29 1.33
C VAL A 52 -10.54 -7.73 1.41
N ILE A 53 -11.49 -8.12 0.56
CA ILE A 53 -12.04 -9.47 0.56
C ILE A 53 -10.95 -10.50 0.27
N SER A 54 -10.14 -10.30 -0.77
CA SER A 54 -9.12 -11.27 -1.17
C SER A 54 -7.96 -11.33 -0.18
N SER A 55 -7.58 -10.22 0.45
CA SER A 55 -6.59 -10.21 1.52
C SER A 55 -7.03 -11.04 2.74
N LEU A 56 -8.30 -10.94 3.14
CA LEU A 56 -8.87 -11.75 4.22
C LEU A 56 -8.96 -13.25 3.86
N LEU A 57 -9.07 -13.57 2.58
CA LEU A 57 -9.10 -14.94 2.09
C LEU A 57 -7.69 -15.50 1.82
N SER A 58 -6.65 -14.68 1.83
CA SER A 58 -5.29 -15.06 1.42
C SER A 58 -4.72 -16.21 2.21
N ASP A 59 -4.99 -16.30 3.52
CA ASP A 59 -4.57 -17.44 4.36
C ASP A 59 -5.14 -18.78 3.87
N ARG A 60 -6.44 -18.81 3.53
CA ARG A 60 -7.08 -20.02 3.02
C ARG A 60 -6.53 -20.41 1.64
N LEU A 61 -6.28 -19.41 0.79
CA LEU A 61 -5.74 -19.62 -0.55
C LEU A 61 -4.30 -20.15 -0.49
N THR A 62 -3.45 -19.53 0.31
CA THR A 62 -2.04 -19.92 0.44
C THR A 62 -1.87 -21.27 1.11
N ARG A 63 -2.67 -21.61 2.12
CA ARG A 63 -2.69 -22.95 2.72
C ARG A 63 -3.08 -24.04 1.72
N ARG A 64 -4.00 -23.76 0.81
CA ARG A 64 -4.49 -24.75 -0.16
C ARG A 64 -3.59 -24.89 -1.38
N TRP A 65 -3.05 -23.80 -1.89
CA TRP A 65 -2.37 -23.73 -3.18
C TRP A 65 -0.89 -23.35 -3.10
N GLY A 66 -0.43 -22.91 -1.92
CA GLY A 66 0.92 -22.37 -1.72
C GLY A 66 1.07 -20.93 -2.25
N THR A 67 2.03 -20.21 -1.66
CA THR A 67 2.28 -18.78 -1.95
C THR A 67 2.60 -18.54 -3.43
N GLY A 68 3.42 -19.42 -4.05
CA GLY A 68 3.84 -19.24 -5.44
C GLY A 68 2.67 -19.27 -6.42
N LEU A 69 1.76 -20.26 -6.30
CA LEU A 69 0.61 -20.39 -7.20
C LEU A 69 -0.40 -19.27 -6.96
N VAL A 70 -0.66 -18.89 -5.69
CA VAL A 70 -1.52 -17.74 -5.37
C VAL A 70 -0.97 -16.47 -6.00
N THR A 71 0.34 -16.21 -5.88
CA THR A 71 1.01 -15.06 -6.51
C THR A 71 0.83 -15.07 -8.03
N ALA A 72 1.13 -16.19 -8.69
CA ALA A 72 1.03 -16.30 -10.16
C ALA A 72 -0.41 -16.10 -10.67
N CYS A 73 -1.39 -16.75 -10.04
CA CYS A 73 -2.80 -16.61 -10.39
C CYS A 73 -3.31 -15.17 -10.15
N SER A 74 -2.89 -14.55 -9.06
CA SER A 74 -3.32 -13.21 -8.68
C SER A 74 -2.75 -12.14 -9.64
N VAL A 75 -1.46 -12.22 -9.98
CA VAL A 75 -0.86 -11.33 -11.00
C VAL A 75 -1.50 -11.57 -12.37
N GLY A 76 -1.80 -12.82 -12.72
CA GLY A 76 -2.52 -13.16 -13.94
C GLY A 76 -3.93 -12.56 -13.98
N LEU A 77 -4.63 -12.56 -12.86
CA LEU A 77 -5.97 -11.97 -12.74
C LEU A 77 -5.94 -10.45 -12.89
N THR A 78 -4.95 -9.77 -12.28
CA THR A 78 -4.75 -8.33 -12.48
C THR A 78 -4.33 -8.00 -13.90
N ALA A 79 -3.44 -8.80 -14.51
CA ALA A 79 -3.05 -8.64 -15.92
C ALA A 79 -4.26 -8.73 -16.87
N ALA A 80 -5.08 -9.76 -16.68
CA ALA A 80 -6.31 -9.95 -17.47
C ALA A 80 -7.29 -8.77 -17.30
N ALA A 81 -7.45 -8.27 -16.07
CA ALA A 81 -8.28 -7.12 -15.78
C ALA A 81 -7.76 -5.84 -16.47
N LEU A 82 -6.45 -5.59 -16.45
CA LEU A 82 -5.84 -4.43 -17.13
C LEU A 82 -5.96 -4.50 -18.65
N VAL A 83 -5.74 -5.68 -19.23
CA VAL A 83 -6.00 -5.90 -20.68
C VAL A 83 -7.47 -5.67 -20.98
N GLY A 84 -8.38 -6.15 -20.13
CA GLY A 84 -9.80 -5.87 -20.23
C GLY A 84 -10.12 -4.37 -20.13
N PHE A 85 -9.52 -3.64 -19.21
CA PHE A 85 -9.63 -2.17 -19.12
C PHE A 85 -9.23 -1.51 -20.43
N SER A 86 -8.16 -1.99 -21.07
CA SER A 86 -7.70 -1.46 -22.35
C SER A 86 -8.67 -1.67 -23.52
N ALA A 87 -9.66 -2.53 -23.37
CA ALA A 87 -10.68 -2.84 -24.38
C ALA A 87 -12.09 -2.47 -23.91
N ALA A 88 -12.25 -1.84 -22.76
CA ALA A 88 -13.55 -1.55 -22.16
C ALA A 88 -14.31 -0.49 -22.96
N PRO A 89 -15.52 -0.81 -23.51
CA PRO A 89 -16.30 0.11 -24.32
C PRO A 89 -17.18 1.05 -23.49
N SER A 90 -17.30 0.81 -22.18
CA SER A 90 -18.18 1.58 -21.29
C SER A 90 -17.72 1.57 -19.85
N PHE A 91 -18.19 2.55 -19.07
CA PHE A 91 -17.96 2.63 -17.64
C PHE A 91 -18.42 1.37 -16.88
N GLY A 92 -19.59 0.80 -17.25
CA GLY A 92 -20.10 -0.42 -16.63
C GLY A 92 -19.15 -1.62 -16.76
N VAL A 93 -18.52 -1.76 -17.93
CA VAL A 93 -17.50 -2.82 -18.16
C VAL A 93 -16.26 -2.59 -17.29
N LEU A 94 -15.81 -1.35 -17.12
CA LEU A 94 -14.72 -1.03 -16.19
C LEU A 94 -15.06 -1.44 -14.75
N CYS A 95 -16.29 -1.18 -14.28
CA CYS A 95 -16.74 -1.60 -12.96
C CYS A 95 -16.73 -3.12 -12.79
N VAL A 96 -17.16 -3.88 -13.79
CA VAL A 96 -17.11 -5.36 -13.78
C VAL A 96 -15.66 -5.85 -13.70
N LEU A 97 -14.78 -5.27 -14.51
CA LEU A 97 -13.36 -5.65 -14.56
C LEU A 97 -12.57 -5.17 -13.32
N ALA A 98 -13.06 -4.15 -12.60
CA ALA A 98 -12.49 -3.71 -11.33
C ALA A 98 -12.59 -4.79 -10.24
N VAL A 99 -13.58 -5.70 -10.31
CA VAL A 99 -13.74 -6.80 -9.35
C VAL A 99 -12.56 -7.79 -9.43
N PRO A 100 -12.28 -8.44 -10.58
CA PRO A 100 -11.12 -9.34 -10.68
C PRO A 100 -9.80 -8.62 -10.42
N TYR A 101 -9.69 -7.34 -10.81
CA TYR A 101 -8.52 -6.53 -10.48
C TYR A 101 -8.28 -6.46 -8.97
N GLY A 102 -9.28 -6.04 -8.18
CA GLY A 102 -9.16 -5.92 -6.73
C GLY A 102 -8.90 -7.27 -6.05
N LEU A 103 -9.60 -8.35 -6.49
CA LEU A 103 -9.38 -9.69 -5.97
C LEU A 103 -7.94 -10.19 -6.21
N GLY A 104 -7.37 -9.92 -7.37
CA GLY A 104 -5.98 -10.25 -7.68
C GLY A 104 -5.02 -9.45 -6.82
N ALA A 105 -5.18 -8.12 -6.76
CA ALA A 105 -4.29 -7.21 -6.05
C ALA A 105 -4.14 -7.57 -4.55
N GLY A 106 -5.25 -7.82 -3.84
CA GLY A 106 -5.19 -8.08 -2.41
C GLY A 106 -4.60 -9.44 -2.03
N ALA A 107 -4.88 -10.48 -2.81
CA ALA A 107 -4.36 -11.80 -2.52
C ALA A 107 -2.84 -11.88 -2.70
N VAL A 108 -2.31 -11.28 -3.79
CA VAL A 108 -0.86 -11.24 -4.03
C VAL A 108 -0.13 -10.40 -3.01
N ASP A 109 -0.70 -9.23 -2.65
CA ASP A 109 -0.09 -8.32 -1.68
C ASP A 109 0.05 -9.01 -0.31
N ALA A 110 -1.03 -9.60 0.21
CA ALA A 110 -0.99 -10.33 1.47
C ALA A 110 -0.05 -11.54 1.43
N ALA A 111 -0.05 -12.31 0.33
CA ALA A 111 0.77 -13.51 0.21
C ALA A 111 2.27 -13.17 0.14
N LEU A 112 2.66 -12.20 -0.68
CA LEU A 112 4.06 -11.79 -0.82
C LEU A 112 4.61 -11.10 0.42
N ASN A 113 3.82 -10.25 1.07
CA ASN A 113 4.23 -9.61 2.30
C ASN A 113 4.48 -10.61 3.43
N ASN A 114 3.57 -11.59 3.59
CA ASN A 114 3.80 -12.65 4.57
C ASN A 114 5.02 -13.50 4.23
N TYR A 115 5.17 -13.90 2.95
CA TYR A 115 6.34 -14.66 2.51
C TYR A 115 7.64 -13.90 2.79
N ALA A 116 7.66 -12.61 2.49
CA ALA A 116 8.83 -11.77 2.77
C ALA A 116 9.10 -11.64 4.28
N ALA A 117 8.05 -11.50 5.10
CA ALA A 117 8.19 -11.45 6.55
C ALA A 117 8.73 -12.74 7.17
N LEU A 118 8.38 -13.90 6.59
CA LEU A 118 8.82 -15.21 7.07
C LEU A 118 10.26 -15.55 6.64
N TYR A 119 10.65 -15.23 5.41
CA TYR A 119 11.85 -15.78 4.80
C TYR A 119 12.95 -14.76 4.50
N PHE A 120 12.69 -13.46 4.61
CA PHE A 120 13.66 -12.42 4.31
C PHE A 120 13.96 -11.54 5.53
N LYS A 121 15.09 -10.83 5.45
CA LYS A 121 15.49 -9.85 6.47
C LYS A 121 14.64 -8.57 6.34
N ALA A 122 14.51 -7.83 7.44
CA ALA A 122 13.81 -6.52 7.48
C ALA A 122 14.29 -5.54 6.40
N SER A 123 15.59 -5.57 6.03
CA SER A 123 16.14 -4.76 4.95
C SER A 123 15.51 -5.07 3.60
N HIS A 124 15.31 -6.35 3.29
CA HIS A 124 14.63 -6.74 2.04
C HIS A 124 13.17 -6.30 2.04
N MET A 125 12.47 -6.40 3.18
CA MET A 125 11.09 -5.90 3.27
C MET A 125 11.00 -4.41 2.90
N SER A 126 11.90 -3.58 3.43
CA SER A 126 11.94 -2.14 3.09
C SER A 126 12.24 -1.90 1.61
N TRP A 127 13.19 -2.65 1.03
CA TRP A 127 13.52 -2.52 -0.39
C TRP A 127 12.43 -3.05 -1.32
N LEU A 128 11.69 -4.09 -0.94
CA LEU A 128 10.51 -4.57 -1.68
C LEU A 128 9.45 -3.47 -1.79
N HIS A 129 9.19 -2.77 -0.68
CA HIS A 129 8.25 -1.63 -0.70
C HIS A 129 8.80 -0.39 -1.44
N CYS A 130 10.13 -0.22 -1.51
CA CYS A 130 10.75 0.76 -2.41
C CYS A 130 10.48 0.40 -3.87
N CYS A 131 10.60 -0.88 -4.24
CA CYS A 131 10.29 -1.37 -5.59
C CYS A 131 8.82 -1.16 -5.96
N TRP A 132 7.89 -1.37 -5.01
CA TRP A 132 6.49 -1.00 -5.22
C TRP A 132 6.36 0.50 -5.56
N GLY A 133 7.03 1.39 -4.82
CA GLY A 133 7.01 2.83 -5.07
C GLY A 133 7.57 3.20 -6.46
N ILE A 134 8.61 2.50 -6.92
CA ILE A 134 9.14 2.64 -8.28
C ILE A 134 8.06 2.27 -9.30
N GLY A 135 7.36 1.14 -9.12
CA GLY A 135 6.25 0.72 -9.96
C GLY A 135 5.13 1.76 -10.01
N ALA A 136 4.71 2.25 -8.84
CA ALA A 136 3.68 3.28 -8.71
C ALA A 136 4.03 4.62 -9.39
N SER A 137 5.33 4.89 -9.58
CA SER A 137 5.81 6.05 -10.34
C SER A 137 5.87 5.78 -11.84
N ILE A 138 6.28 4.58 -12.25
CA ILE A 138 6.43 4.21 -13.66
C ILE A 138 5.07 4.09 -14.35
N GLY A 139 4.04 3.56 -13.68
CA GLY A 139 2.71 3.38 -14.26
C GLY A 139 2.10 4.68 -14.82
N PRO A 140 1.96 5.74 -14.01
CA PRO A 140 1.52 7.05 -14.49
C PRO A 140 2.42 7.64 -15.58
N TYR A 141 3.74 7.40 -15.52
CA TYR A 141 4.67 7.87 -16.54
C TYR A 141 4.42 7.19 -17.89
N ILE A 142 4.20 5.86 -17.91
CA ILE A 142 3.78 5.13 -19.13
C ILE A 142 2.47 5.71 -19.68
N MET A 143 1.47 5.93 -18.81
CA MET A 143 0.20 6.52 -19.19
C MET A 143 0.40 7.93 -19.78
N GLY A 144 1.22 8.76 -19.13
CA GLY A 144 1.55 10.10 -19.61
C GLY A 144 2.21 10.10 -20.98
N LEU A 145 3.18 9.20 -21.22
CA LEU A 145 3.80 9.03 -22.54
C LEU A 145 2.79 8.61 -23.62
N CYS A 146 1.86 7.73 -23.29
CA CYS A 146 0.81 7.34 -24.24
C CYS A 146 -0.09 8.54 -24.60
N LEU A 147 -0.54 9.30 -23.61
CA LEU A 147 -1.43 10.44 -23.81
C LEU A 147 -0.76 11.60 -24.57
N THR A 148 0.51 11.93 -24.23
CA THR A 148 1.26 13.00 -24.90
C THR A 148 1.77 12.59 -26.26
N GLY A 149 2.05 11.30 -26.48
CA GLY A 149 2.45 10.75 -27.78
C GLY A 149 1.30 10.58 -28.77
N GLY A 150 0.10 11.05 -28.44
CA GLY A 150 -1.09 10.94 -29.31
C GLY A 150 -1.75 9.56 -29.29
N TRP A 151 -1.34 8.69 -28.39
CA TRP A 151 -1.97 7.39 -28.18
C TRP A 151 -3.14 7.52 -27.18
N SER A 152 -4.02 6.52 -27.17
CA SER A 152 -5.15 6.51 -26.23
C SER A 152 -4.74 5.98 -24.85
N TRP A 153 -5.53 6.30 -23.80
CA TRP A 153 -5.40 5.70 -22.48
C TRP A 153 -5.46 4.17 -22.49
N ASN A 154 -6.19 3.59 -23.45
CA ASN A 154 -6.24 2.15 -23.69
C ASN A 154 -4.84 1.56 -23.92
N SER A 155 -3.98 2.29 -24.65
CA SER A 155 -2.60 1.86 -24.92
C SER A 155 -1.77 1.77 -23.63
N GLY A 156 -1.93 2.72 -22.71
CA GLY A 156 -1.26 2.68 -21.39
C GLY A 156 -1.66 1.44 -20.59
N TYR A 157 -2.96 1.15 -20.48
CA TYR A 157 -3.44 -0.07 -19.82
C TYR A 157 -2.98 -1.34 -20.53
N ARG A 158 -2.95 -1.35 -21.87
CA ARG A 158 -2.47 -2.50 -22.66
C ARG A 158 -0.98 -2.77 -22.40
N MET A 159 -0.16 -1.72 -22.36
CA MET A 159 1.27 -1.86 -22.09
C MET A 159 1.53 -2.43 -20.70
N VAL A 160 0.90 -1.89 -19.66
CA VAL A 160 1.08 -2.38 -18.28
C VAL A 160 0.47 -3.78 -18.13
N GLY A 161 -0.69 -4.05 -18.73
CA GLY A 161 -1.28 -5.38 -18.78
C GLY A 161 -0.38 -6.42 -19.45
N ALA A 162 0.29 -6.05 -20.55
CA ALA A 162 1.26 -6.92 -21.24
C ALA A 162 2.49 -7.19 -20.36
N LEU A 163 3.04 -6.17 -19.68
CA LEU A 163 4.15 -6.36 -18.73
C LEU A 163 3.76 -7.33 -17.60
N GLN A 164 2.57 -7.18 -17.04
CA GLN A 164 2.06 -8.10 -16.02
C GLN A 164 1.79 -9.51 -16.57
N ALA A 165 1.34 -9.64 -17.81
CA ALA A 165 1.16 -10.95 -18.46
C ALA A 165 2.52 -11.67 -18.65
N VAL A 166 3.55 -10.96 -19.06
CA VAL A 166 4.93 -11.51 -19.12
C VAL A 166 5.41 -11.96 -17.74
N LEU A 167 5.23 -11.13 -16.71
CA LEU A 167 5.57 -11.52 -15.36
C LEU A 167 4.76 -12.73 -14.88
N THR A 168 3.48 -12.80 -15.22
CA THR A 168 2.64 -13.97 -14.93
C THR A 168 3.22 -15.24 -15.54
N ALA A 169 3.65 -15.20 -16.80
CA ALA A 169 4.32 -16.33 -17.46
C ALA A 169 5.63 -16.71 -16.74
N VAL A 170 6.43 -15.73 -16.31
CA VAL A 170 7.64 -15.96 -15.52
C VAL A 170 7.30 -16.61 -14.17
N LEU A 171 6.27 -16.13 -13.48
CA LEU A 171 5.83 -16.68 -12.19
C LEU A 171 5.37 -18.14 -12.33
N PHE A 172 4.59 -18.46 -13.35
CA PHE A 172 4.17 -19.85 -13.62
C PHE A 172 5.36 -20.76 -13.98
N SER A 173 6.29 -20.29 -14.82
CA SER A 173 7.48 -21.06 -15.19
C SER A 173 8.46 -21.29 -14.04
N THR A 174 8.40 -20.46 -13.01
CA THR A 174 9.28 -20.50 -11.84
C THR A 174 8.62 -21.06 -10.57
N LEU A 175 7.42 -21.66 -10.68
CA LEU A 175 6.72 -22.27 -9.55
C LEU A 175 7.56 -23.31 -8.82
N PHE A 176 8.47 -23.99 -9.52
CA PHE A 176 9.38 -24.96 -8.91
C PHE A 176 10.34 -24.35 -7.87
N LEU A 177 10.65 -23.04 -7.97
CA LEU A 177 11.48 -22.35 -6.98
C LEU A 177 10.76 -22.17 -5.62
N TRP A 178 9.42 -22.17 -5.62
CA TRP A 178 8.60 -22.05 -4.42
C TRP A 178 8.32 -23.40 -3.76
N LYS A 179 8.50 -24.50 -4.50
CA LYS A 179 8.03 -25.85 -4.11
C LYS A 179 8.71 -26.39 -2.85
N GLU A 180 10.01 -26.21 -2.69
CA GLU A 180 10.75 -26.66 -1.50
C GLU A 180 10.30 -25.90 -0.25
N ARG A 181 10.03 -24.61 -0.38
CA ARG A 181 9.56 -23.75 0.71
C ARG A 181 8.10 -23.98 1.05
N ASN A 182 7.27 -24.32 0.06
CA ASN A 182 5.89 -24.73 0.31
C ASN A 182 5.81 -26.01 1.16
N LEU A 183 6.80 -26.90 1.09
CA LEU A 183 6.86 -28.09 1.96
C LEU A 183 7.17 -27.73 3.43
N GLU A 184 8.03 -26.76 3.68
CA GLU A 184 8.30 -26.23 5.02
C GLU A 184 7.10 -25.41 5.53
N GLU A 185 6.57 -24.54 4.70
CA GLU A 185 5.38 -23.74 4.94
C GLU A 185 4.16 -24.66 5.22
N GLY A 186 3.97 -25.72 4.43
CA GLY A 186 2.94 -26.72 4.60
C GLY A 186 3.02 -27.47 5.94
N LYS A 187 4.20 -27.76 6.44
CA LYS A 187 4.38 -28.39 7.76
C LYS A 187 3.97 -27.44 8.90
N HIS A 188 4.30 -26.15 8.80
CA HIS A 188 3.88 -25.14 9.77
C HIS A 188 2.40 -24.76 9.64
N LEU A 189 1.87 -24.71 8.41
CA LEU A 189 0.49 -24.34 8.13
C LEU A 189 -0.52 -25.47 8.42
N GLN A 190 -0.12 -26.75 8.30
CA GLN A 190 -1.01 -27.89 8.58
C GLN A 190 -1.33 -28.06 10.06
N SER A 191 -0.54 -27.49 10.97
CA SER A 191 -0.78 -27.55 12.42
C SER A 191 -1.79 -26.52 12.91
N GLY A 192 -2.10 -25.45 12.14
CA GLY A 192 -2.95 -24.33 12.55
C GLY A 192 -4.40 -24.43 12.06
N ARG A 193 -5.37 -24.10 12.92
CA ARG A 193 -6.78 -23.93 12.54
C ARG A 193 -6.95 -22.64 11.73
N CYS A 194 -7.75 -22.68 10.65
CA CYS A 194 -8.21 -21.46 9.99
C CYS A 194 -9.09 -20.66 10.95
N LEU A 195 -8.54 -19.58 11.49
CA LEU A 195 -9.26 -18.70 12.40
C LEU A 195 -10.07 -17.67 11.61
N THR A 196 -11.25 -17.35 12.12
CA THR A 196 -12.07 -16.24 11.60
C THR A 196 -11.47 -14.89 12.03
N ALA A 197 -11.78 -13.81 11.29
CA ALA A 197 -11.34 -12.46 11.66
C ALA A 197 -11.69 -12.09 13.11
N LYS A 198 -12.87 -12.53 13.59
CA LYS A 198 -13.30 -12.32 14.99
C LYS A 198 -12.40 -13.03 16.00
N GLN A 199 -11.99 -14.25 15.68
CA GLN A 199 -11.07 -15.04 16.54
C GLN A 199 -9.67 -14.44 16.54
N LEU A 200 -9.16 -14.00 15.38
CA LEU A 200 -7.88 -13.30 15.26
C LEU A 200 -7.87 -12.01 16.09
N LEU A 201 -8.92 -11.20 15.99
CA LEU A 201 -9.06 -9.98 16.81
C LEU A 201 -9.18 -10.26 18.33
N GLY A 202 -9.45 -11.49 18.73
CA GLY A 202 -9.40 -11.93 20.13
C GLY A 202 -7.99 -12.19 20.66
N ILE A 203 -7.00 -12.35 19.77
CA ILE A 203 -5.61 -12.61 20.16
C ILE A 203 -4.98 -11.34 20.76
N PRO A 204 -4.29 -11.43 21.92
CA PRO A 204 -3.61 -10.29 22.51
C PRO A 204 -2.65 -9.61 21.52
N GLY A 205 -2.72 -8.28 21.41
CA GLY A 205 -1.89 -7.49 20.51
C GLY A 205 -2.43 -7.32 19.09
N VAL A 206 -3.25 -8.25 18.55
CA VAL A 206 -3.76 -8.14 17.18
C VAL A 206 -4.59 -6.88 16.96
N LYS A 207 -5.49 -6.51 17.89
CA LYS A 207 -6.24 -5.24 17.77
C LYS A 207 -5.33 -4.02 17.73
N ALA A 208 -4.27 -4.02 18.54
CA ALA A 208 -3.30 -2.94 18.55
C ALA A 208 -2.52 -2.87 17.22
N GLN A 209 -2.12 -4.01 16.67
CA GLN A 209 -1.51 -4.11 15.35
C GLN A 209 -2.44 -3.55 14.26
N MET A 210 -3.71 -3.96 14.23
CA MET A 210 -4.69 -3.48 13.26
C MET A 210 -4.91 -1.97 13.37
N ALA A 211 -5.04 -1.45 14.60
CA ALA A 211 -5.19 -0.01 14.83
C ALA A 211 -3.95 0.77 14.35
N THR A 212 -2.74 0.25 14.61
CA THR A 212 -1.50 0.87 14.14
C THR A 212 -1.44 0.90 12.61
N PHE A 213 -1.81 -0.20 11.94
CA PHE A 213 -1.84 -0.28 10.48
C PHE A 213 -2.87 0.65 9.87
N PHE A 214 -4.08 0.67 10.41
CA PHE A 214 -5.14 1.59 10.00
C PHE A 214 -4.68 3.05 10.12
N CYS A 215 -4.14 3.43 11.29
CA CYS A 215 -3.67 4.81 11.52
C CYS A 215 -2.49 5.18 10.62
N TYR A 216 -1.56 4.25 10.38
CA TYR A 216 -0.46 4.48 9.44
C TYR A 216 -0.96 4.81 8.05
N CYS A 217 -1.82 3.95 7.49
CA CYS A 217 -2.38 4.15 6.15
C CYS A 217 -3.27 5.38 6.06
N ALA A 218 -4.05 5.66 7.11
CA ALA A 218 -4.84 6.87 7.24
C ALA A 218 -3.97 8.13 7.23
N LEU A 219 -2.84 8.12 7.95
CA LEU A 219 -1.88 9.22 8.00
C LEU A 219 -1.24 9.46 6.62
N GLU A 220 -0.65 8.41 6.03
CA GLU A 220 0.05 8.48 4.74
C GLU A 220 -0.88 9.01 3.65
N GLN A 221 -2.06 8.40 3.52
CA GLN A 221 -2.99 8.74 2.45
C GLN A 221 -3.61 10.14 2.63
N THR A 222 -3.97 10.51 3.87
CA THR A 222 -4.50 11.85 4.14
C THR A 222 -3.43 12.92 3.95
N ALA A 223 -2.21 12.67 4.42
CA ALA A 223 -1.10 13.60 4.26
C ALA A 223 -0.83 13.88 2.78
N GLY A 224 -0.71 12.83 1.95
CA GLY A 224 -0.45 12.99 0.52
C GLY A 224 -1.58 13.67 -0.22
N LEU A 225 -2.83 13.25 0.01
CA LEU A 225 -3.99 13.75 -0.74
C LEU A 225 -4.28 15.23 -0.47
N TRP A 226 -4.20 15.68 0.78
CA TRP A 226 -4.59 17.03 1.19
C TRP A 226 -3.45 18.03 1.28
N ALA A 227 -2.18 17.59 1.09
CA ALA A 227 -1.00 18.44 1.18
C ALA A 227 -1.08 19.67 0.27
N SER A 228 -1.35 19.48 -1.01
CA SER A 228 -1.43 20.58 -1.99
C SER A 228 -2.55 21.56 -1.64
N SER A 229 -3.75 21.04 -1.33
CA SER A 229 -4.90 21.87 -0.95
C SER A 229 -4.62 22.70 0.30
N TYR A 230 -3.97 22.12 1.32
CA TYR A 230 -3.56 22.85 2.52
C TYR A 230 -2.56 23.96 2.22
N LEU A 231 -1.56 23.69 1.37
CA LEU A 231 -0.54 24.67 0.99
C LEU A 231 -1.12 25.82 0.16
N VAL A 232 -2.08 25.54 -0.72
CA VAL A 232 -2.75 26.60 -1.52
C VAL A 232 -3.71 27.40 -0.66
N MET A 233 -4.69 26.72 -0.03
CA MET A 233 -5.84 27.37 0.60
C MET A 233 -5.51 28.04 1.94
N TYR A 234 -4.52 27.52 2.68
CA TYR A 234 -4.16 28.04 4.01
C TYR A 234 -2.80 28.73 4.05
N ARG A 235 -1.80 28.25 3.30
CA ARG A 235 -0.46 28.81 3.29
C ARG A 235 -0.24 29.81 2.14
N GLY A 236 -1.20 29.98 1.22
CA GLY A 236 -1.17 30.96 0.15
C GLY A 236 -0.15 30.70 -0.96
N LEU A 237 0.29 29.43 -1.13
CA LEU A 237 1.18 29.06 -2.24
C LEU A 237 0.42 29.01 -3.56
N SER A 238 1.13 29.25 -4.68
CA SER A 238 0.58 28.94 -6.00
C SER A 238 0.34 27.45 -6.16
N GLU A 239 -0.67 27.06 -6.96
CA GLU A 239 -1.01 25.66 -7.22
C GLU A 239 0.19 24.86 -7.73
N GLU A 240 0.99 25.44 -8.63
CA GLU A 240 2.21 24.81 -9.16
C GLU A 240 3.23 24.52 -8.06
N THR A 241 3.50 25.50 -7.19
CA THR A 241 4.47 25.33 -6.09
C THR A 241 3.97 24.33 -5.06
N ALA A 242 2.68 24.36 -4.73
CA ALA A 242 2.06 23.43 -3.81
C ALA A 242 2.09 21.99 -4.35
N ALA A 243 1.83 21.80 -5.64
CA ALA A 243 1.93 20.49 -6.29
C ALA A 243 3.38 19.94 -6.25
N LYS A 244 4.39 20.79 -6.48
CA LYS A 244 5.80 20.39 -6.35
C LYS A 244 6.12 19.91 -4.93
N TRP A 245 5.70 20.64 -3.89
CA TRP A 245 5.92 20.24 -2.50
C TRP A 245 5.15 18.95 -2.13
N ALA A 246 3.93 18.79 -2.60
CA ALA A 246 3.16 17.58 -2.40
C ALA A 246 3.81 16.36 -3.08
N SER A 247 4.40 16.52 -4.26
CA SER A 247 5.16 15.45 -4.91
C SER A 247 6.40 15.04 -4.12
N LEU A 248 7.06 15.98 -3.45
CA LEU A 248 8.21 15.70 -2.60
C LEU A 248 7.87 14.90 -1.35
N PHE A 249 6.62 14.93 -0.87
CA PHE A 249 6.14 14.01 0.17
C PHE A 249 6.28 12.55 -0.29
N TYR A 250 5.81 12.21 -1.49
CA TYR A 250 5.93 10.85 -2.04
C TYR A 250 7.38 10.46 -2.33
N LEU A 251 8.18 11.41 -2.79
CA LEU A 251 9.63 11.21 -2.92
C LEU A 251 10.27 10.91 -1.56
N GLY A 252 9.83 11.60 -0.49
CA GLY A 252 10.23 11.34 0.89
C GLY A 252 9.91 9.90 1.32
N ILE A 253 8.72 9.40 1.01
CA ILE A 253 8.36 8.00 1.27
C ILE A 253 9.29 7.04 0.51
N THR A 254 9.50 7.24 -0.79
CA THR A 254 10.29 6.35 -1.63
C THR A 254 11.76 6.35 -1.21
N ALA A 255 12.36 7.53 -1.03
CA ALA A 255 13.73 7.68 -0.54
C ALA A 255 13.88 7.12 0.90
N GLY A 256 12.90 7.39 1.75
CA GLY A 256 12.85 6.86 3.09
C GLY A 256 12.79 5.33 3.13
N ARG A 257 12.00 4.68 2.27
CA ARG A 257 11.97 3.21 2.15
C ARG A 257 13.31 2.63 1.69
N PHE A 258 13.97 3.30 0.76
CA PHE A 258 15.32 2.91 0.35
C PHE A 258 16.31 3.01 1.52
N LEU A 259 16.37 4.14 2.22
CA LEU A 259 17.22 4.36 3.39
C LEU A 259 16.89 3.41 4.55
N SER A 260 15.60 3.13 4.76
CA SER A 260 15.12 2.20 5.78
C SER A 260 15.68 0.79 5.61
N GLY A 261 15.97 0.36 4.38
CA GLY A 261 16.63 -0.91 4.12
C GLY A 261 18.02 -1.01 4.76
N PHE A 262 18.78 0.08 4.77
CA PHE A 262 20.09 0.13 5.43
C PHE A 262 19.95 0.28 6.95
N LEU A 263 19.01 1.10 7.42
CA LEU A 263 18.77 1.28 8.84
C LEU A 263 18.28 -0.02 9.51
N ALA A 264 17.44 -0.80 8.82
CA ALA A 264 16.95 -2.09 9.28
C ALA A 264 18.04 -3.18 9.38
N MET A 265 19.25 -2.93 8.87
CA MET A 265 20.41 -3.79 9.13
C MET A 265 20.98 -3.59 10.55
N LYS A 266 20.70 -2.47 11.20
CA LYS A 266 21.22 -2.10 12.53
C LYS A 266 20.10 -1.97 13.57
N LEU A 267 18.90 -1.62 13.17
CA LEU A 267 17.75 -1.38 14.04
C LEU A 267 16.74 -2.52 13.89
N ASN A 268 16.10 -2.90 14.98
CA ASN A 268 15.01 -3.88 14.95
C ASN A 268 13.68 -3.22 14.53
N ASP A 269 12.66 -4.03 14.22
CA ASP A 269 11.37 -3.55 13.72
C ASP A 269 10.70 -2.53 14.66
N ARG A 270 10.77 -2.75 15.99
CA ARG A 270 10.20 -1.82 16.98
C ARG A 270 10.93 -0.47 16.99
N GLN A 271 12.26 -0.49 16.84
CA GLN A 271 13.06 0.74 16.76
C GLN A 271 12.80 1.48 15.45
N MET A 272 12.61 0.76 14.36
CA MET A 272 12.27 1.34 13.06
C MET A 272 10.91 2.03 13.09
N VAL A 273 9.89 1.41 13.68
CA VAL A 273 8.56 2.03 13.87
C VAL A 273 8.67 3.30 14.71
N ARG A 274 9.34 3.26 15.87
CA ARG A 274 9.55 4.44 16.71
C ARG A 274 10.32 5.56 16.02
N LEU A 275 11.33 5.21 15.21
CA LEU A 275 12.07 6.20 14.42
C LEU A 275 11.13 6.90 13.41
N GLY A 276 10.27 6.12 12.73
CA GLY A 276 9.28 6.65 11.80
C GLY A 276 8.26 7.55 12.49
N GLU A 277 7.73 7.13 13.64
CA GLU A 277 6.79 7.91 14.46
C GLU A 277 7.43 9.21 14.97
N ALA A 278 8.69 9.17 15.43
CA ALA A 278 9.42 10.36 15.87
C ALA A 278 9.64 11.34 14.72
N ALA A 279 10.09 10.86 13.55
CA ALA A 279 10.26 11.69 12.37
C ALA A 279 8.91 12.26 11.90
N GLY A 280 7.86 11.45 11.84
CA GLY A 280 6.50 11.88 11.53
C GLY A 280 6.01 12.97 12.49
N THR A 281 6.29 12.82 13.80
CA THR A 281 5.93 13.83 14.82
C THR A 281 6.64 15.16 14.55
N VAL A 282 7.94 15.14 14.28
CA VAL A 282 8.68 16.36 13.90
C VAL A 282 8.06 17.00 12.66
N GLY A 283 7.77 16.21 11.61
CA GLY A 283 7.15 16.70 10.39
C GLY A 283 5.78 17.32 10.62
N VAL A 284 4.90 16.65 11.39
CA VAL A 284 3.56 17.18 11.73
C VAL A 284 3.66 18.45 12.56
N LEU A 285 4.57 18.52 13.52
CA LEU A 285 4.80 19.76 14.30
C LEU A 285 5.30 20.91 13.43
N MET A 286 6.16 20.65 12.44
CA MET A 286 6.59 21.68 11.48
C MET A 286 5.43 22.20 10.62
N VAL A 287 4.45 21.37 10.30
CA VAL A 287 3.23 21.78 9.58
C VAL A 287 2.28 22.54 10.49
N LEU A 288 2.16 22.13 11.75
CA LEU A 288 1.22 22.68 12.75
C LEU A 288 1.66 24.06 13.27
N LEU A 289 2.95 24.19 13.60
CA LEU A 289 3.47 25.40 14.24
C LEU A 289 3.62 26.55 13.22
N PRO A 290 3.53 27.80 13.66
CA PRO A 290 3.64 28.99 12.79
C PRO A 290 5.09 29.30 12.37
N LEU A 291 5.82 28.29 11.90
CA LEU A 291 7.23 28.39 11.50
C LEU A 291 7.43 28.90 10.06
N GLY A 292 6.35 29.31 9.41
CA GLY A 292 6.35 29.77 8.02
C GLY A 292 6.11 28.67 6.99
N THR A 293 5.84 29.08 5.76
CA THR A 293 5.41 28.17 4.67
C THR A 293 6.50 27.18 4.25
N ARG A 294 7.77 27.62 4.23
CA ARG A 294 8.90 26.73 3.90
C ARG A 294 9.06 25.59 4.91
N ALA A 295 8.90 25.91 6.20
CA ALA A 295 8.96 24.90 7.26
C ALA A 295 7.80 23.90 7.14
N ALA A 296 6.58 24.39 6.88
CA ALA A 296 5.42 23.51 6.66
C ALA A 296 5.62 22.59 5.45
N SER A 297 6.15 23.10 4.34
CA SER A 297 6.45 22.30 3.15
C SER A 297 7.55 21.25 3.41
N ALA A 298 8.62 21.62 4.11
CA ALA A 298 9.65 20.68 4.54
C ALA A 298 9.09 19.62 5.51
N GLY A 299 8.18 20.03 6.39
CA GLY A 299 7.46 19.13 7.31
C GLY A 299 6.73 18.00 6.59
N LEU A 300 6.11 18.26 5.44
CA LEU A 300 5.47 17.24 4.62
C LEU A 300 6.47 16.18 4.11
N ILE A 301 7.66 16.60 3.68
CA ILE A 301 8.72 15.66 3.27
C ILE A 301 9.15 14.79 4.45
N ILE A 302 9.30 15.41 5.64
CA ILE A 302 9.69 14.70 6.85
C ILE A 302 8.58 13.72 7.30
N ILE A 303 7.29 14.05 7.13
CA ILE A 303 6.18 13.10 7.34
C ILE A 303 6.34 11.90 6.40
N GLY A 304 6.64 12.14 5.12
CA GLY A 304 6.88 11.08 4.14
C GLY A 304 8.05 10.17 4.54
N LEU A 305 9.18 10.76 4.94
CA LEU A 305 10.33 10.01 5.47
C LEU A 305 9.96 9.21 6.73
N GLY A 306 9.14 9.77 7.62
CA GLY A 306 8.65 9.10 8.83
C GLY A 306 7.71 7.94 8.56
N CYS A 307 6.86 8.06 7.55
CA CYS A 307 5.99 6.96 7.10
C CYS A 307 6.78 5.76 6.56
N ALA A 308 7.91 6.01 5.92
CA ALA A 308 8.66 5.01 5.16
C ALA A 308 9.05 3.72 5.92
N PRO A 309 9.62 3.76 7.14
CA PRO A 309 10.01 2.57 7.88
C PRO A 309 8.84 1.83 8.56
N VAL A 310 7.70 2.49 8.77
CA VAL A 310 6.63 1.96 9.64
C VAL A 310 5.97 0.72 9.04
N TYR A 311 5.47 0.82 7.81
CA TYR A 311 4.76 -0.27 7.15
C TYR A 311 5.63 -1.54 7.00
N PRO A 312 6.85 -1.47 6.43
CA PRO A 312 7.68 -2.66 6.25
C PRO A 312 8.04 -3.33 7.58
N SER A 313 8.30 -2.52 8.61
CA SER A 313 8.71 -3.06 9.93
C SER A 313 7.55 -3.70 10.70
N LEU A 314 6.35 -3.13 10.63
CA LEU A 314 5.15 -3.74 11.22
C LEU A 314 4.82 -5.07 10.52
N MET A 315 4.98 -5.12 9.21
CA MET A 315 4.73 -6.30 8.39
C MET A 315 5.76 -7.40 8.70
N HIS A 316 7.05 -7.06 8.67
CA HIS A 316 8.15 -7.98 8.96
C HIS A 316 8.09 -8.52 10.40
N GLY A 317 7.63 -7.71 11.37
CA GLY A 317 7.50 -8.10 12.76
C GLY A 317 6.34 -9.07 13.05
N THR A 318 5.40 -9.26 12.12
CA THR A 318 4.18 -10.05 12.36
C THR A 318 4.44 -11.50 12.74
N PRO A 319 5.30 -12.27 12.05
CA PRO A 319 5.60 -13.65 12.45
C PRO A 319 6.24 -13.75 13.81
N ARG A 320 7.10 -12.79 14.18
CA ARG A 320 7.74 -12.76 15.50
C ARG A 320 6.76 -12.45 16.62
N ASN A 321 5.80 -11.56 16.36
CA ASN A 321 4.83 -11.12 17.37
C ASN A 321 3.72 -12.14 17.62
N PHE A 322 3.34 -12.94 16.63
CA PHE A 322 2.13 -13.79 16.67
C PHE A 322 2.36 -15.25 16.27
N GLY A 323 3.60 -15.60 15.90
CA GLY A 323 3.93 -16.95 15.44
C GLY A 323 3.73 -17.15 13.94
N TRP A 324 4.46 -18.12 13.40
CA TRP A 324 4.45 -18.47 11.97
C TRP A 324 3.09 -18.96 11.50
N ASP A 325 2.41 -19.77 12.34
CA ASP A 325 1.13 -20.40 12.00
C ASP A 325 -0.01 -19.41 11.77
N LEU A 326 0.05 -18.25 12.45
CA LEU A 326 -0.97 -17.20 12.37
C LEU A 326 -0.57 -16.04 11.47
N SER A 327 0.69 -15.98 11.06
CA SER A 327 1.27 -14.84 10.35
C SER A 327 0.48 -14.49 9.09
N GLN A 328 0.20 -15.46 8.23
CA GLN A 328 -0.54 -15.23 6.97
C GLN A 328 -1.95 -14.67 7.23
N ALA A 329 -2.67 -15.22 8.20
CA ALA A 329 -4.02 -14.76 8.52
C ALA A 329 -4.02 -13.34 9.10
N ILE A 330 -3.02 -13.03 9.95
CA ILE A 330 -2.86 -11.70 10.53
C ILE A 330 -2.41 -10.69 9.48
N VAL A 331 -1.51 -11.05 8.56
CA VAL A 331 -1.11 -10.19 7.43
C VAL A 331 -2.30 -9.89 6.53
N GLY A 332 -3.13 -10.89 6.22
CA GLY A 332 -4.37 -10.67 5.47
C GLY A 332 -5.32 -9.68 6.16
N LEU A 333 -5.44 -9.79 7.49
CA LEU A 333 -6.23 -8.85 8.29
C LEU A 333 -5.59 -7.45 8.34
N GLN A 334 -4.24 -7.35 8.43
CA GLN A 334 -3.51 -6.08 8.35
C GLN A 334 -3.80 -5.35 7.03
N MET A 335 -3.75 -6.07 5.90
CA MET A 335 -4.07 -5.50 4.59
C MET A 335 -5.49 -4.95 4.54
N ALA A 336 -6.47 -5.70 5.07
CA ALA A 336 -7.84 -5.23 5.13
C ALA A 336 -7.96 -3.91 5.92
N PHE A 337 -7.31 -3.80 7.08
CA PHE A 337 -7.30 -2.57 7.88
C PHE A 337 -6.50 -1.43 7.23
N ALA A 338 -5.42 -1.74 6.48
CA ALA A 338 -4.69 -0.78 5.67
C ALA A 338 -5.60 -0.13 4.62
N TYR A 339 -6.32 -0.93 3.84
CA TYR A 339 -7.25 -0.43 2.83
C TYR A 339 -8.42 0.34 3.44
N LEU A 340 -8.92 -0.06 4.63
CA LEU A 340 -9.92 0.72 5.35
C LEU A 340 -9.38 2.10 5.76
N GLY A 341 -8.14 2.16 6.26
CA GLY A 341 -7.48 3.43 6.60
C GLY A 341 -7.32 4.36 5.40
N ASN A 342 -6.82 3.82 4.28
CA ASN A 342 -6.65 4.55 3.02
C ASN A 342 -7.98 5.09 2.47
N THR A 343 -9.07 4.31 2.61
CA THR A 343 -10.36 4.64 1.99
C THR A 343 -11.19 5.58 2.85
N LEU A 344 -11.13 5.45 4.18
CA LEU A 344 -12.03 6.18 5.07
C LEU A 344 -11.45 7.51 5.57
N ALA A 345 -10.16 7.55 5.91
CA ALA A 345 -9.59 8.72 6.58
C ALA A 345 -9.54 9.99 5.71
N PRO A 346 -9.15 9.94 4.41
CA PRO A 346 -9.12 11.16 3.61
C PRO A 346 -10.48 11.80 3.37
N PRO A 347 -11.58 11.05 3.06
CA PRO A 347 -12.91 11.63 2.98
C PRO A 347 -13.41 12.20 4.32
N ILE A 348 -13.14 11.54 5.45
CA ILE A 348 -13.51 12.08 6.79
C ILE A 348 -12.86 13.45 6.99
N PHE A 349 -11.56 13.58 6.64
CA PHE A 349 -10.93 14.89 6.68
C PHE A 349 -11.57 15.87 5.68
N GLY A 350 -11.97 15.42 4.50
CA GLY A 350 -12.69 16.24 3.51
C GLY A 350 -13.96 16.89 4.08
N PHE A 351 -14.79 16.10 4.79
CA PHE A 351 -15.95 16.62 5.49
C PHE A 351 -15.58 17.61 6.60
N LEU A 352 -14.53 17.33 7.37
CA LEU A 352 -14.02 18.26 8.37
C LEU A 352 -13.51 19.56 7.73
N ALA A 353 -12.77 19.48 6.65
CA ALA A 353 -12.25 20.64 5.92
C ALA A 353 -13.37 21.51 5.34
N GLN A 354 -14.46 20.89 4.88
CA GLN A 354 -15.63 21.61 4.37
C GLN A 354 -16.41 22.32 5.50
N SER A 355 -16.54 21.70 6.67
CA SER A 355 -17.34 22.22 7.77
C SER A 355 -16.57 23.17 8.69
N ALA A 356 -15.31 22.88 9.01
CA ALA A 356 -14.50 23.60 9.98
C ALA A 356 -13.26 24.30 9.34
N GLY A 357 -12.99 24.06 8.06
CA GLY A 357 -11.88 24.63 7.33
C GLY A 357 -10.64 23.74 7.24
N ILE A 358 -9.84 23.95 6.19
CA ILE A 358 -8.63 23.16 5.92
C ILE A 358 -7.51 23.40 6.94
N VAL A 359 -7.63 24.43 7.76
CA VAL A 359 -6.70 24.76 8.87
C VAL A 359 -6.52 23.60 9.85
N TRP A 360 -7.55 22.73 9.97
CA TRP A 360 -7.52 21.55 10.85
C TRP A 360 -6.66 20.39 10.31
N TYR A 361 -6.12 20.51 9.10
CA TYR A 361 -5.30 19.46 8.50
C TYR A 361 -4.15 18.97 9.39
N PRO A 362 -3.23 19.84 9.93
CA PRO A 362 -2.15 19.33 10.76
C PRO A 362 -2.63 18.76 12.11
N VAL A 363 -3.74 19.28 12.66
CA VAL A 363 -4.32 18.74 13.89
C VAL A 363 -4.89 17.34 13.65
N TYR A 364 -5.55 17.12 12.52
CA TYR A 364 -6.06 15.81 12.11
C TYR A 364 -4.93 14.80 11.92
N LEU A 365 -3.84 15.19 11.24
CA LEU A 365 -2.66 14.35 11.09
C LEU A 365 -2.02 14.03 12.44
N PHE A 366 -1.93 15.02 13.35
CA PHE A 366 -1.40 14.82 14.70
C PHE A 366 -2.24 13.82 15.51
N ALA A 367 -3.56 13.93 15.44
CA ALA A 367 -4.47 13.01 16.12
C ALA A 367 -4.31 11.56 15.64
N ILE A 368 -4.21 11.36 14.31
CA ILE A 368 -3.97 10.02 13.72
C ILE A 368 -2.59 9.49 14.15
N LEU A 369 -1.55 10.32 14.09
CA LEU A 369 -0.19 9.92 14.49
C LEU A 369 -0.11 9.58 15.97
N ALA A 370 -0.76 10.35 16.84
CA ALA A 370 -0.85 10.04 18.27
C ALA A 370 -1.57 8.71 18.52
N ALA A 371 -2.70 8.45 17.83
CA ALA A 371 -3.39 7.18 17.90
C ALA A 371 -2.53 6.01 17.40
N MET A 372 -1.74 6.21 16.33
CA MET A 372 -0.78 5.24 15.81
C MET A 372 0.27 4.92 16.88
N THR A 373 0.92 5.94 17.45
CA THR A 373 1.98 5.76 18.47
C THR A 373 1.45 5.07 19.73
N VAL A 374 0.27 5.45 20.22
CA VAL A 374 -0.36 4.78 21.36
C VAL A 374 -0.64 3.31 21.04
N SER A 375 -1.13 3.01 19.85
CA SER A 375 -1.45 1.64 19.44
C SER A 375 -0.18 0.81 19.23
N SER A 376 0.89 1.36 18.65
CA SER A 376 2.17 0.67 18.44
C SER A 376 2.86 0.37 19.79
N GLU A 377 2.82 1.30 20.73
CA GLU A 377 3.39 1.06 22.07
C GLU A 377 2.57 0.05 22.89
N ARG A 378 1.24 0.02 22.72
CA ARG A 378 0.40 -1.06 23.27
C ARG A 378 0.76 -2.41 22.67
N LEU A 379 0.95 -2.48 21.35
CA LEU A 379 1.41 -3.68 20.67
C LEU A 379 2.74 -4.15 21.25
N ASN A 380 3.72 -3.24 21.36
CA ASN A 380 5.05 -3.56 21.88
C ASN A 380 5.01 -4.13 23.30
N ARG A 381 4.13 -3.59 24.17
CA ARG A 381 3.95 -4.11 25.55
C ARG A 381 3.28 -5.48 25.57
N MET A 382 2.30 -5.73 24.71
CA MET A 382 1.58 -7.00 24.64
C MET A 382 2.41 -8.14 24.02
N THR A 383 3.40 -7.80 23.18
CA THR A 383 4.28 -8.77 22.50
C THR A 383 5.71 -8.77 23.04
N ALA A 384 5.97 -8.11 24.18
CA ALA A 384 7.30 -8.05 24.77
C ALA A 384 7.80 -9.40 25.31
N ASN A 385 6.88 -10.27 25.70
CA ASN A 385 7.15 -11.57 26.34
C ASN A 385 6.85 -12.76 25.37
N SER A 386 6.56 -12.52 24.13
CA SER A 386 6.45 -13.48 23.05
C SER A 386 7.74 -13.47 22.20
#